data_06a3eed13ba469193f29c06458721c7d
#
_entry.id   06a3eed13ba469193f29c06458721c7d
#
_cell.length_a   1.000
_cell.length_b   1.000
_cell.length_c   1.000
_cell.angle_alpha   90.00
_cell.angle_beta   90.00
_cell.angle_gamma   90.00
#
_symmetry.space_group_name_H-M   'P 1'
#
loop_
_entity.id
_entity.type
_entity.pdbx_description
1 polymer ?
#
loop_
_entity_poly.entity_id
_entity_poly.type
_entity_poly.pdbx_seq_one_letter_code
_entity_poly.pdbx_strand_id
1 'polypeptide(L)'
;MTQKADVKTIVSNIVLVLGLNVIIFFLASFLNNYNETHRMMLLDLENKKVEEKLYNADYALLNDSEFKELLHRHEEAGKSRWARLPYYMWTTLQFTRGVLTTIISFIIIIPLLKVGFVKTGDTFFERPLFIITIVASIAIMAVVILIVASNINKSYLEANEKYAELDRIFYFFIDILGDYKTGKEIRLYKEQGLVDSIATQKILTDGELTLRRISMKTAKSSSFIAILGATVGFGVYLFIGVKGLFGLFGISSLVLYCGSFMQIISGIMMLANTLGKLIEILPFAA
;
A
#
# COMPACT_ATOMS: atom_id res chain seq x y z
N MET A 1 2.86 -12.95 45.40
CA MET A 1 3.65 -11.85 46.01
C MET A 1 3.67 -10.69 45.03
N THR A 2 2.77 -9.73 45.21
CA THR A 2 2.78 -8.47 44.44
C THR A 2 3.82 -7.55 45.07
N GLN A 3 5.01 -7.50 44.48
CA GLN A 3 6.00 -6.50 44.78
C GLN A 3 5.35 -5.13 44.54
N LYS A 4 5.12 -4.35 45.58
CA LYS A 4 4.74 -2.93 45.47
C LYS A 4 5.90 -2.24 44.73
N ALA A 5 5.79 -2.12 43.42
CA ALA A 5 6.74 -1.35 42.65
C ALA A 5 6.70 0.09 43.18
N ASP A 6 7.86 0.59 43.59
CA ASP A 6 8.01 1.96 44.10
C ASP A 6 7.53 2.91 43.01
N VAL A 7 6.63 3.83 43.35
CA VAL A 7 6.03 4.81 42.41
C VAL A 7 7.13 5.53 41.65
N LYS A 8 8.28 5.80 42.26
CA LYS A 8 9.44 6.41 41.63
C LYS A 8 10.01 5.56 40.49
N THR A 9 10.08 4.25 40.67
CA THR A 9 10.55 3.31 39.64
C THR A 9 9.58 3.23 38.46
N ILE A 10 8.27 3.25 38.73
CA ILE A 10 7.25 3.27 37.70
C ILE A 10 7.33 4.55 36.86
N VAL A 11 7.41 5.71 37.50
CA VAL A 11 7.54 7.01 36.85
C VAL A 11 8.83 7.08 36.03
N SER A 12 9.96 6.62 36.59
CA SER A 12 11.24 6.57 35.85
C SER A 12 11.16 5.72 34.56
N ASN A 13 10.53 4.54 34.66
CA ASN A 13 10.36 3.67 33.51
C ASN A 13 9.44 4.28 32.44
N ILE A 14 8.37 4.97 32.86
CA ILE A 14 7.47 5.67 31.94
C ILE A 14 8.22 6.79 31.21
N VAL A 15 8.97 7.61 31.92
CA VAL A 15 9.78 8.69 31.32
C VAL A 15 10.83 8.15 30.37
N LEU A 16 11.50 7.05 30.74
CA LEU A 16 12.47 6.39 29.86
C LEU A 16 11.82 5.88 28.58
N VAL A 17 10.69 5.19 28.66
CA VAL A 17 9.96 4.69 27.47
C VAL A 17 9.47 5.83 26.60
N LEU A 18 8.93 6.90 27.17
CA LEU A 18 8.52 8.09 26.42
C LEU A 18 9.71 8.76 25.73
N GLY A 19 10.83 8.91 26.43
CA GLY A 19 12.06 9.48 25.87
C GLY A 19 12.59 8.66 24.69
N LEU A 20 12.63 7.33 24.82
CA LEU A 20 13.01 6.43 23.72
C LEU A 20 12.06 6.55 22.53
N ASN A 21 10.74 6.61 22.77
CA ASN A 21 9.77 6.79 21.68
C ASN A 21 9.99 8.10 20.92
N VAL A 22 10.25 9.20 21.64
CA VAL A 22 10.55 10.50 21.01
C VAL A 22 11.81 10.40 20.14
N ILE A 23 12.89 9.78 20.65
CA ILE A 23 14.14 9.60 19.88
C ILE A 23 13.88 8.75 18.63
N ILE A 24 13.16 7.63 18.77
CA ILE A 24 12.81 6.75 17.63
C ILE A 24 11.97 7.51 16.61
N PHE A 25 11.01 8.32 17.06
CA PHE A 25 10.17 9.14 16.16
C PHE A 25 11.01 10.16 15.38
N PHE A 26 11.94 10.86 16.03
CA PHE A 26 12.84 11.79 15.34
C PHE A 26 13.74 11.09 14.34
N LEU A 27 14.33 9.95 14.70
CA LEU A 27 15.15 9.16 13.78
C LEU A 27 14.34 8.65 12.59
N ALA A 28 13.15 8.14 12.83
CA ALA A 28 12.26 7.66 11.77
C ALA A 28 11.84 8.80 10.83
N SER A 29 11.49 9.97 11.38
CA SER A 29 11.15 11.16 10.59
C SER A 29 12.33 11.66 9.76
N PHE A 30 13.52 11.73 10.35
CA PHE A 30 14.75 12.11 9.64
C PHE A 30 15.05 11.15 8.49
N LEU A 31 15.03 9.84 8.74
CA LEU A 31 15.27 8.82 7.71
C LEU A 31 14.21 8.87 6.60
N ASN A 32 12.96 9.12 6.96
CA ASN A 32 11.89 9.24 5.98
C ASN A 32 12.07 10.47 5.07
N ASN A 33 12.42 11.62 5.64
CA ASN A 33 12.69 12.82 4.87
C ASN A 33 13.94 12.67 4.00
N TYR A 34 15.00 12.05 4.52
CA TYR A 34 16.20 11.73 3.77
C TYR A 34 15.88 10.84 2.56
N ASN A 35 15.10 9.80 2.77
CA ASN A 35 14.68 8.87 1.72
C ASN A 35 13.80 9.56 0.66
N GLU A 36 12.87 10.43 1.09
CA GLU A 36 12.01 11.20 0.17
C GLU A 36 12.82 12.15 -0.70
N THR A 37 13.83 12.83 -0.13
CA THR A 37 14.73 13.70 -0.87
C THR A 37 15.51 12.93 -1.93
N HIS A 38 16.08 11.77 -1.57
CA HIS A 38 16.78 10.94 -2.54
C HIS A 38 15.87 10.38 -3.62
N ARG A 39 14.63 10.08 -3.29
CA ARG A 39 13.61 9.64 -4.26
C ARG A 39 13.32 10.71 -5.30
N MET A 40 13.24 11.98 -4.90
CA MET A 40 13.06 13.09 -5.83
C MET A 40 14.31 13.30 -6.69
N MET A 41 15.50 13.21 -6.11
CA MET A 41 16.76 13.30 -6.88
C MET A 41 16.87 12.19 -7.94
N LEU A 42 16.39 10.98 -7.66
CA LEU A 42 16.36 9.89 -8.64
C LEU A 42 15.45 10.21 -9.82
N LEU A 43 14.31 10.86 -9.57
CA LEU A 43 13.41 11.30 -10.63
C LEU A 43 14.09 12.31 -11.56
N ASP A 44 14.79 13.29 -10.99
CA ASP A 44 15.50 14.31 -11.75
C ASP A 44 16.66 13.71 -12.54
N LEU A 45 17.37 12.74 -11.97
CA LEU A 45 18.44 12.01 -12.67
C LEU A 45 17.91 11.16 -13.82
N GLU A 46 16.76 10.54 -13.66
CA GLU A 46 16.09 9.77 -14.71
C GLU A 46 15.72 10.70 -15.88
N ASN A 47 15.03 11.80 -15.60
CA ASN A 47 14.66 12.80 -16.60
C ASN A 47 15.91 13.35 -17.33
N LYS A 48 16.94 13.72 -16.58
CA LYS A 48 18.19 14.23 -17.17
C LYS A 48 18.85 13.21 -18.11
N LYS A 49 18.87 11.93 -17.75
CA LYS A 49 19.42 10.89 -18.62
C LYS A 49 18.63 10.69 -19.91
N VAL A 50 17.32 10.80 -19.85
CA VAL A 50 16.45 10.72 -21.03
C VAL A 50 16.69 11.93 -21.93
N GLU A 51 16.70 13.13 -21.36
CA GLU A 51 16.99 14.35 -22.10
C GLU A 51 18.38 14.30 -22.76
N GLU A 52 19.41 13.87 -22.03
CA GLU A 52 20.76 13.72 -22.55
C GLU A 52 20.83 12.72 -23.72
N LYS A 53 20.11 11.61 -23.66
CA LYS A 53 19.99 10.66 -24.77
C LYS A 53 19.26 11.27 -25.97
N LEU A 54 18.19 12.04 -25.74
CA LEU A 54 17.46 12.73 -26.80
C LEU A 54 18.32 13.77 -27.50
N TYR A 55 19.11 14.56 -26.75
CA TYR A 55 20.01 15.55 -27.32
C TYR A 55 21.13 14.94 -28.16
N ASN A 56 21.61 13.73 -27.80
CA ASN A 56 22.67 13.04 -28.50
C ASN A 56 22.18 12.04 -29.55
N ALA A 57 20.86 11.92 -29.75
CA ALA A 57 20.26 11.00 -30.72
C ALA A 57 20.36 11.57 -32.14
N ASP A 58 20.70 10.69 -33.11
CA ASP A 58 20.69 11.06 -34.51
C ASP A 58 19.28 11.44 -34.98
N TYR A 59 19.20 12.43 -35.89
CA TYR A 59 17.93 12.90 -36.45
C TYR A 59 17.12 11.77 -37.08
N ALA A 60 17.81 10.80 -37.71
CA ALA A 60 17.17 9.62 -38.30
C ALA A 60 16.44 8.79 -37.24
N LEU A 61 17.04 8.61 -36.07
CA LEU A 61 16.45 7.88 -34.94
C LEU A 61 15.25 8.62 -34.35
N LEU A 62 15.35 9.94 -34.19
CA LEU A 62 14.25 10.78 -33.69
C LEU A 62 13.03 10.76 -34.60
N ASN A 63 13.22 10.43 -35.87
CA ASN A 63 12.15 10.36 -36.85
C ASN A 63 11.58 8.95 -37.03
N ASP A 64 12.21 7.95 -36.44
CA ASP A 64 11.76 6.57 -36.47
C ASP A 64 10.45 6.38 -35.66
N SER A 65 9.54 5.59 -36.25
CA SER A 65 8.22 5.35 -35.61
C SER A 65 8.31 4.53 -34.35
N GLU A 66 9.24 3.57 -34.27
CA GLU A 66 9.46 2.73 -33.10
C GLU A 66 10.05 3.56 -31.95
N PHE A 67 11.00 4.44 -32.24
CA PHE A 67 11.57 5.34 -31.25
C PHE A 67 10.53 6.33 -30.71
N LYS A 68 9.69 6.88 -31.57
CA LYS A 68 8.58 7.77 -31.15
C LYS A 68 7.59 7.05 -30.27
N GLU A 69 7.28 5.80 -30.55
CA GLU A 69 6.39 5.00 -29.71
C GLU A 69 7.02 4.72 -28.33
N LEU A 70 8.31 4.38 -28.26
CA LEU A 70 9.04 4.20 -27.01
C LEU A 70 9.09 5.49 -26.19
N LEU A 71 9.35 6.61 -26.83
CA LEU A 71 9.36 7.93 -26.17
C LEU A 71 7.98 8.27 -25.61
N HIS A 72 6.95 8.05 -26.40
CA HIS A 72 5.57 8.27 -25.98
C HIS A 72 5.18 7.36 -24.80
N ARG A 73 5.55 6.08 -24.82
CA ARG A 73 5.37 5.16 -23.69
C ARG A 73 6.11 5.64 -22.43
N HIS A 74 7.33 6.15 -22.59
CA HIS A 74 8.09 6.72 -21.48
C HIS A 74 7.43 7.98 -20.91
N GLU A 75 6.91 8.86 -21.75
CA GLU A 75 6.18 10.05 -21.33
C GLU A 75 4.86 9.69 -20.64
N GLU A 76 4.11 8.71 -21.17
CA GLU A 76 2.89 8.20 -20.53
C GLU A 76 3.18 7.54 -19.18
N ALA A 77 4.22 6.71 -19.09
CA ALA A 77 4.71 6.17 -17.83
C ALA A 77 5.12 7.28 -16.87
N GLY A 78 5.67 8.37 -17.39
CA GLY A 78 6.03 9.56 -16.64
C GLY A 78 4.83 10.34 -16.09
N LYS A 79 3.72 10.37 -16.82
CA LYS A 79 2.44 10.96 -16.39
C LYS A 79 1.75 10.09 -15.33
N SER A 80 1.77 8.78 -15.47
CA SER A 80 1.39 7.83 -14.44
C SER A 80 2.54 7.71 -13.43
N ARG A 81 2.53 8.48 -12.37
CA ARG A 81 3.56 8.50 -11.29
C ARG A 81 4.04 7.11 -10.80
N TRP A 82 3.43 6.04 -11.28
CA TRP A 82 3.53 4.67 -10.80
C TRP A 82 4.61 3.84 -11.51
N ALA A 83 5.04 4.20 -12.71
CA ALA A 83 5.98 3.42 -13.53
C ALA A 83 7.42 3.95 -13.50
N ARG A 84 7.76 4.83 -12.55
CA ARG A 84 9.09 5.44 -12.43
C ARG A 84 9.96 4.77 -11.38
N LEU A 85 11.28 4.85 -11.56
CA LEU A 85 12.30 4.32 -10.66
C LEU A 85 12.07 4.66 -9.16
N PRO A 86 11.67 5.89 -8.78
CA PRO A 86 11.34 6.22 -7.39
C PRO A 86 10.20 5.40 -6.79
N TYR A 87 9.27 4.95 -7.62
CA TYR A 87 8.17 4.12 -7.17
C TYR A 87 8.60 2.68 -6.87
N TYR A 88 9.50 2.13 -7.68
CA TYR A 88 10.12 0.83 -7.39
C TYR A 88 10.84 0.84 -6.05
N MET A 89 11.64 1.88 -5.80
CA MET A 89 12.34 2.06 -4.53
C MET A 89 11.36 2.11 -3.35
N TRP A 90 10.30 2.90 -3.46
CA TRP A 90 9.27 3.00 -2.43
C TRP A 90 8.57 1.65 -2.19
N THR A 91 8.22 0.94 -3.27
CA THR A 91 7.54 -0.35 -3.21
C THR A 91 8.44 -1.40 -2.54
N THR A 92 9.74 -1.43 -2.89
CA THR A 92 10.72 -2.34 -2.27
C THR A 92 10.90 -2.06 -0.77
N LEU A 93 10.94 -0.79 -0.36
CA LEU A 93 11.00 -0.40 1.04
C LEU A 93 9.75 -0.84 1.81
N GLN A 94 8.56 -0.67 1.24
CA GLN A 94 7.33 -1.12 1.85
C GLN A 94 7.28 -2.66 1.96
N PHE A 95 7.76 -3.37 0.94
CA PHE A 95 7.87 -4.82 0.99
C PHE A 95 8.79 -5.28 2.14
N THR A 96 9.99 -4.71 2.22
CA THR A 96 10.97 -5.02 3.27
C THR A 96 10.40 -4.72 4.66
N ARG A 97 9.71 -3.58 4.82
CA ARG A 97 9.03 -3.22 6.06
C ARG A 97 7.94 -4.23 6.43
N GLY A 98 7.12 -4.67 5.44
CA GLY A 98 6.08 -5.68 5.65
C GLY A 98 6.66 -7.02 6.12
N VAL A 99 7.76 -7.48 5.50
CA VAL A 99 8.48 -8.70 5.87
C VAL A 99 8.99 -8.60 7.30
N LEU A 100 9.73 -7.53 7.62
CA LEU A 100 10.31 -7.33 8.96
C LEU A 100 9.23 -7.26 10.04
N THR A 101 8.17 -6.49 9.80
CA THR A 101 7.04 -6.36 10.75
C THR A 101 6.39 -7.72 11.01
N THR A 102 6.15 -8.51 9.97
CA THR A 102 5.54 -9.83 10.09
C THR A 102 6.46 -10.78 10.86
N ILE A 103 7.74 -10.84 10.54
CA ILE A 103 8.71 -11.74 11.19
C ILE A 103 8.86 -11.38 12.68
N ILE A 104 9.08 -10.11 13.00
CA ILE A 104 9.25 -9.65 14.38
C ILE A 104 8.01 -9.95 15.21
N SER A 105 6.83 -9.68 14.66
CA SER A 105 5.56 -9.95 15.35
C SER A 105 5.32 -11.45 15.56
N PHE A 106 5.72 -12.29 14.62
CA PHE A 106 5.68 -13.74 14.80
C PHE A 106 6.61 -14.20 15.95
N ILE A 107 7.83 -13.68 16.01
CA ILE A 107 8.79 -14.01 17.09
C ILE A 107 8.18 -13.65 18.46
N ILE A 108 7.53 -12.50 18.57
CA ILE A 108 6.90 -12.05 19.82
C ILE A 108 5.74 -12.96 20.24
N ILE A 109 5.03 -13.57 19.30
CA ILE A 109 3.89 -14.46 19.58
C ILE A 109 4.31 -15.90 19.97
N ILE A 110 5.54 -16.35 19.63
CA ILE A 110 6.03 -17.68 19.97
C ILE A 110 5.84 -18.07 21.45
N PRO A 111 6.16 -17.21 22.44
CA PRO A 111 5.93 -17.54 23.86
C PRO A 111 4.44 -17.78 24.18
N LEU A 112 3.53 -17.02 23.57
CA LEU A 112 2.08 -17.24 23.74
C LEU A 112 1.65 -18.63 23.31
N LEU A 113 2.18 -19.11 22.17
CA LEU A 113 1.90 -20.45 21.66
C LEU A 113 2.44 -21.51 22.63
N LYS A 114 3.66 -21.35 23.18
CA LYS A 114 4.23 -22.26 24.17
C LYS A 114 3.38 -22.36 25.43
N VAL A 115 2.93 -21.22 25.98
CA VAL A 115 2.03 -21.19 27.15
C VAL A 115 0.70 -21.90 26.84
N GLY A 116 0.26 -21.88 25.59
CA GLY A 116 -0.93 -22.58 25.16
C GLY A 116 -0.87 -24.11 25.29
N PHE A 117 0.33 -24.72 25.31
CA PHE A 117 0.51 -26.17 25.43
C PHE A 117 0.66 -26.64 26.90
N VAL A 118 0.76 -25.71 27.86
CA VAL A 118 0.84 -26.06 29.27
C VAL A 118 -0.59 -26.34 29.78
N LYS A 119 -0.86 -27.56 30.22
CA LYS A 119 -2.14 -27.93 30.81
C LYS A 119 -2.30 -27.24 32.17
N THR A 120 -3.31 -26.38 32.30
CA THR A 120 -3.65 -25.69 33.55
C THR A 120 -5.05 -26.06 34.07
N GLY A 121 -5.80 -26.87 33.30
CA GLY A 121 -7.16 -27.35 33.61
C GLY A 121 -7.85 -28.02 32.43
N ASP A 122 -9.08 -28.52 32.64
CA ASP A 122 -9.87 -29.20 31.63
C ASP A 122 -10.73 -28.28 30.74
N THR A 123 -10.37 -27.00 30.60
CA THR A 123 -11.17 -26.07 29.84
C THR A 123 -10.92 -26.22 28.32
N PHE A 124 -11.96 -25.95 27.53
CA PHE A 124 -11.94 -26.03 26.07
C PHE A 124 -10.81 -25.20 25.44
N PHE A 125 -10.49 -24.04 26.04
CA PHE A 125 -9.45 -23.11 25.56
C PHE A 125 -8.01 -23.59 25.79
N GLU A 126 -7.79 -24.65 26.55
CA GLU A 126 -6.45 -25.20 26.84
C GLU A 126 -6.08 -26.34 25.91
N ARG A 127 -7.03 -26.79 25.10
CA ARG A 127 -6.79 -27.89 24.14
C ARG A 127 -5.86 -27.41 23.02
N PRO A 128 -4.85 -28.20 22.65
CA PRO A 128 -3.95 -27.86 21.52
C PRO A 128 -4.71 -27.64 20.21
N LEU A 129 -5.87 -28.28 20.04
CA LEU A 129 -6.79 -28.06 18.93
C LEU A 129 -7.21 -26.58 18.78
N PHE A 130 -7.43 -25.87 19.90
CA PHE A 130 -7.86 -24.46 19.83
C PHE A 130 -6.74 -23.54 19.33
N ILE A 131 -5.48 -23.82 19.69
CA ILE A 131 -4.32 -23.08 19.19
C ILE A 131 -4.13 -23.33 17.71
N ILE A 132 -4.28 -24.59 17.29
CA ILE A 132 -4.21 -24.97 15.88
C ILE A 132 -5.30 -24.25 15.07
N THR A 133 -6.53 -24.15 15.59
CA THR A 133 -7.61 -23.42 14.91
C THR A 133 -7.32 -21.93 14.78
N ILE A 134 -6.71 -21.28 15.78
CA ILE A 134 -6.29 -19.87 15.69
C ILE A 134 -5.21 -19.68 14.62
N VAL A 135 -4.15 -20.51 14.65
CA VAL A 135 -3.08 -20.42 13.66
C VAL A 135 -3.62 -20.70 12.25
N ALA A 136 -4.48 -21.69 12.10
CA ALA A 136 -5.13 -21.98 10.82
C ALA A 136 -6.02 -20.81 10.35
N SER A 137 -6.78 -20.18 11.25
CA SER A 137 -7.61 -19.02 10.88
C SER A 137 -6.78 -17.82 10.43
N ILE A 138 -5.62 -17.56 11.04
CA ILE A 138 -4.69 -16.53 10.59
C ILE A 138 -4.12 -16.85 9.21
N ALA A 139 -3.73 -18.11 8.98
CA ALA A 139 -3.22 -18.55 7.69
C ALA A 139 -4.28 -18.45 6.58
N ILE A 140 -5.50 -18.88 6.85
CA ILE A 140 -6.63 -18.76 5.91
C ILE A 140 -6.89 -17.28 5.61
N MET A 141 -6.93 -16.44 6.63
CA MET A 141 -7.12 -15.00 6.46
C MET A 141 -6.01 -14.39 5.60
N ALA A 142 -4.74 -14.78 5.80
CA ALA A 142 -3.63 -14.31 4.98
C ALA A 142 -3.81 -14.67 3.50
N VAL A 143 -4.21 -15.91 3.21
CA VAL A 143 -4.50 -16.37 1.83
C VAL A 143 -5.66 -15.58 1.22
N VAL A 144 -6.74 -15.36 1.97
CA VAL A 144 -7.89 -14.58 1.50
C VAL A 144 -7.48 -13.13 1.20
N ILE A 145 -6.68 -12.50 2.07
CA ILE A 145 -6.15 -11.14 1.83
C ILE A 145 -5.35 -11.10 0.54
N LEU A 146 -4.45 -12.07 0.29
CA LEU A 146 -3.65 -12.14 -0.93
C LEU A 146 -4.53 -12.27 -2.19
N ILE A 147 -5.52 -13.15 -2.17
CA ILE A 147 -6.44 -13.35 -3.30
C ILE A 147 -7.25 -12.07 -3.58
N VAL A 148 -7.80 -11.46 -2.54
CA VAL A 148 -8.62 -10.25 -2.69
C VAL A 148 -7.76 -9.06 -3.15
N ALA A 149 -6.55 -8.90 -2.60
CA ALA A 149 -5.61 -7.86 -3.03
C ALA A 149 -5.22 -8.05 -4.50
N SER A 150 -4.94 -9.28 -4.94
CA SER A 150 -4.64 -9.59 -6.35
C SER A 150 -5.80 -9.20 -7.28
N ASN A 151 -7.04 -9.51 -6.90
CA ASN A 151 -8.23 -9.16 -7.68
C ASN A 151 -8.48 -7.65 -7.74
N ILE A 152 -8.19 -6.92 -6.66
CA ILE A 152 -8.26 -5.46 -6.63
C ILE A 152 -7.21 -4.87 -7.58
N ASN A 153 -5.97 -5.35 -7.51
CA ASN A 153 -4.87 -4.86 -8.35
C ASN A 153 -5.13 -5.10 -9.84
N LYS A 154 -5.64 -6.27 -10.23
CA LYS A 154 -6.08 -6.52 -11.62
C LYS A 154 -7.12 -5.50 -12.10
N SER A 155 -8.06 -5.13 -11.22
CA SER A 155 -9.08 -4.14 -11.56
C SER A 155 -8.51 -2.73 -11.69
N TYR A 156 -7.45 -2.40 -10.96
CA TYR A 156 -6.71 -1.16 -11.14
C TYR A 156 -5.93 -1.14 -12.47
N LEU A 157 -5.33 -2.27 -12.89
CA LEU A 157 -4.67 -2.38 -14.18
C LEU A 157 -5.64 -2.12 -15.34
N GLU A 158 -6.77 -2.85 -15.37
CA GLU A 158 -7.82 -2.65 -16.38
C GLU A 158 -8.34 -1.20 -16.41
N ALA A 159 -8.35 -0.55 -15.28
CA ALA A 159 -8.75 0.84 -15.18
C ALA A 159 -7.68 1.80 -15.68
N ASN A 160 -6.43 1.55 -15.35
CA ASN A 160 -5.32 2.40 -15.80
C ASN A 160 -5.21 2.40 -17.32
N GLU A 161 -5.41 1.24 -17.97
CA GLU A 161 -5.47 1.18 -19.44
C GLU A 161 -6.57 2.08 -20.01
N LYS A 162 -7.77 2.02 -19.40
CA LYS A 162 -8.89 2.85 -19.82
C LYS A 162 -8.68 4.34 -19.50
N TYR A 163 -8.01 4.65 -18.40
CA TYR A 163 -7.63 6.02 -18.06
C TYR A 163 -6.57 6.58 -19.01
N ALA A 164 -5.60 5.78 -19.44
CA ALA A 164 -4.60 6.22 -20.42
C ALA A 164 -5.25 6.69 -21.73
N GLU A 165 -6.33 6.01 -22.19
CA GLU A 165 -7.12 6.44 -23.34
C GLU A 165 -7.83 7.78 -23.09
N LEU A 166 -8.46 7.93 -21.91
CA LEU A 166 -9.17 9.15 -21.51
C LEU A 166 -8.19 10.32 -21.32
N ASP A 167 -7.04 10.07 -20.71
CA ASP A 167 -5.98 11.08 -20.50
C ASP A 167 -5.44 11.58 -21.84
N ARG A 168 -5.24 10.70 -22.84
CA ARG A 168 -4.81 11.09 -24.18
C ARG A 168 -5.82 12.04 -24.84
N ILE A 169 -7.11 11.75 -24.74
CA ILE A 169 -8.17 12.62 -25.24
C ILE A 169 -8.19 13.95 -24.49
N PHE A 170 -8.03 13.90 -23.16
CA PHE A 170 -8.01 15.08 -22.31
C PHE A 170 -6.85 16.03 -22.65
N TYR A 171 -5.63 15.50 -22.78
CA TYR A 171 -4.46 16.30 -23.15
C TYR A 171 -4.58 16.87 -24.58
N PHE A 172 -5.11 16.09 -25.52
CA PHE A 172 -5.41 16.59 -26.86
C PHE A 172 -6.34 17.82 -26.81
N PHE A 173 -7.39 17.81 -25.98
CA PHE A 173 -8.26 18.97 -25.84
C PHE A 173 -7.59 20.14 -25.11
N ILE A 174 -6.75 19.89 -24.10
CA ILE A 174 -5.98 20.94 -23.44
C ILE A 174 -5.05 21.65 -24.44
N ASP A 175 -4.35 20.87 -25.28
CA ASP A 175 -3.42 21.40 -26.28
C ASP A 175 -4.19 22.24 -27.33
N ILE A 176 -5.31 21.74 -27.82
CA ILE A 176 -6.17 22.49 -28.75
C ILE A 176 -6.71 23.79 -28.15
N LEU A 177 -7.18 23.73 -26.90
CA LEU A 177 -7.74 24.91 -26.21
C LEU A 177 -6.65 25.90 -25.79
N GLY A 178 -5.44 25.43 -25.56
CA GLY A 178 -4.26 26.24 -25.23
C GLY A 178 -3.63 26.95 -26.45
N ASP A 179 -3.82 26.41 -27.65
CA ASP A 179 -3.29 27.03 -28.86
C ASP A 179 -4.17 28.20 -29.34
N TYR A 180 -3.54 29.38 -29.46
CA TYR A 180 -4.23 30.60 -29.89
C TYR A 180 -4.84 30.48 -31.29
N LYS A 181 -4.17 29.79 -32.23
CA LYS A 181 -4.68 29.62 -33.61
C LYS A 181 -5.94 28.76 -33.61
N THR A 182 -5.90 27.62 -32.97
CA THR A 182 -7.03 26.71 -32.87
C THR A 182 -8.19 27.31 -32.07
N GLY A 183 -7.92 28.05 -31.01
CA GLY A 183 -8.95 28.77 -30.26
C GLY A 183 -9.64 29.89 -31.07
N LYS A 184 -8.97 30.46 -32.10
CA LYS A 184 -9.59 31.38 -33.05
C LYS A 184 -10.53 30.64 -33.99
N GLU A 185 -10.12 29.49 -34.52
CA GLU A 185 -10.92 28.65 -35.43
C GLU A 185 -12.18 28.13 -34.76
N ILE A 186 -12.07 27.59 -33.54
CA ILE A 186 -13.22 27.12 -32.74
C ILE A 186 -14.27 28.22 -32.54
N ARG A 187 -13.82 29.47 -32.30
CA ARG A 187 -14.72 30.62 -32.18
C ARG A 187 -15.33 31.04 -33.51
N LEU A 188 -14.54 30.97 -34.57
CA LEU A 188 -14.97 31.37 -35.92
C LEU A 188 -16.07 30.42 -36.44
N TYR A 189 -15.85 29.10 -36.25
CA TYR A 189 -16.78 28.04 -36.69
C TYR A 189 -17.85 27.73 -35.65
N LYS A 190 -17.87 28.37 -34.48
CA LYS A 190 -18.82 28.16 -33.38
C LYS A 190 -18.85 26.68 -32.88
N GLU A 191 -17.68 26.05 -32.82
CA GLU A 191 -17.53 24.65 -32.43
C GLU A 191 -17.42 24.43 -30.91
N GLN A 192 -17.61 25.48 -30.09
CA GLN A 192 -17.53 25.37 -28.64
C GLN A 192 -18.47 24.29 -28.08
N GLY A 193 -19.68 24.17 -28.63
CA GLY A 193 -20.64 23.15 -28.18
C GLY A 193 -20.21 21.72 -28.51
N LEU A 194 -19.50 21.52 -29.63
CA LEU A 194 -18.95 20.22 -29.99
C LEU A 194 -17.81 19.83 -29.04
N VAL A 195 -16.88 20.76 -28.79
CA VAL A 195 -15.76 20.55 -27.87
C VAL A 195 -16.26 20.25 -26.46
N ASP A 196 -17.24 21.04 -25.96
CA ASP A 196 -17.83 20.85 -24.64
C ASP A 196 -18.55 19.49 -24.54
N SER A 197 -19.33 19.10 -25.54
CA SER A 197 -20.03 17.82 -25.55
C SER A 197 -19.07 16.62 -25.51
N ILE A 198 -17.97 16.64 -26.26
CA ILE A 198 -17.00 15.57 -26.29
C ILE A 198 -16.20 15.54 -24.96
N ALA A 199 -15.76 16.69 -24.49
CA ALA A 199 -15.04 16.78 -23.21
C ALA A 199 -15.91 16.31 -22.05
N THR A 200 -17.16 16.78 -21.98
CA THR A 200 -18.08 16.39 -20.91
C THR A 200 -18.49 14.92 -21.00
N GLN A 201 -18.88 14.46 -22.19
CA GLN A 201 -19.41 13.10 -22.33
C GLN A 201 -18.32 12.02 -22.22
N LYS A 202 -17.21 12.16 -22.94
CA LYS A 202 -16.14 11.13 -22.90
C LYS A 202 -15.26 11.24 -21.67
N ILE A 203 -14.80 12.42 -21.31
CA ILE A 203 -13.81 12.58 -20.25
C ILE A 203 -14.47 12.54 -18.88
N LEU A 204 -15.47 13.37 -18.65
CA LEU A 204 -16.08 13.47 -17.32
C LEU A 204 -16.99 12.27 -17.03
N THR A 205 -17.92 11.93 -17.92
CA THR A 205 -18.92 10.89 -17.65
C THR A 205 -18.31 9.49 -17.65
N ASP A 206 -17.50 9.13 -18.66
CA ASP A 206 -16.88 7.81 -18.74
C ASP A 206 -15.77 7.66 -17.70
N GLY A 207 -15.02 8.71 -17.41
CA GLY A 207 -14.03 8.75 -16.35
C GLY A 207 -14.67 8.55 -14.97
N GLU A 208 -15.74 9.29 -14.67
CA GLU A 208 -16.48 9.16 -13.41
C GLU A 208 -17.07 7.75 -13.24
N LEU A 209 -17.72 7.20 -14.27
CA LEU A 209 -18.29 5.85 -14.23
C LEU A 209 -17.23 4.78 -13.96
N THR A 210 -16.08 4.92 -14.59
CA THR A 210 -14.94 4.00 -14.40
C THR A 210 -14.41 4.11 -12.97
N LEU A 211 -14.15 5.33 -12.49
CA LEU A 211 -13.69 5.59 -11.12
C LEU A 211 -14.67 5.04 -10.07
N ARG A 212 -15.95 5.33 -10.24
CA ARG A 212 -17.02 4.86 -9.36
C ARG A 212 -17.08 3.34 -9.29
N ARG A 213 -16.96 2.65 -10.43
CA ARG A 213 -16.96 1.19 -10.49
C ARG A 213 -15.79 0.58 -9.71
N ILE A 214 -14.58 1.11 -9.91
CA ILE A 214 -13.37 0.63 -9.21
C ILE A 214 -13.47 0.94 -7.73
N SER A 215 -13.83 2.17 -7.36
CA SER A 215 -13.96 2.58 -5.97
C SER A 215 -15.00 1.72 -5.23
N MET A 216 -16.13 1.41 -5.86
CA MET A 216 -17.14 0.50 -5.29
C MET A 216 -16.61 -0.92 -5.14
N LYS A 217 -15.88 -1.46 -6.13
CA LYS A 217 -15.27 -2.79 -6.06
C LYS A 217 -14.23 -2.85 -4.94
N THR A 218 -13.36 -1.86 -4.88
CA THR A 218 -12.33 -1.73 -3.83
C THR A 218 -12.96 -1.59 -2.44
N ALA A 219 -13.99 -0.74 -2.30
CA ALA A 219 -14.68 -0.54 -1.02
C ALA A 219 -15.33 -1.85 -0.52
N LYS A 220 -16.04 -2.58 -1.39
CA LYS A 220 -16.64 -3.88 -1.04
C LYS A 220 -15.58 -4.90 -0.61
N SER A 221 -14.51 -5.01 -1.36
CA SER A 221 -13.41 -5.95 -1.08
C SER A 221 -12.66 -5.58 0.21
N SER A 222 -12.38 -4.31 0.43
CA SER A 222 -11.74 -3.82 1.66
C SER A 222 -12.64 -4.00 2.89
N SER A 223 -13.95 -3.77 2.74
CA SER A 223 -14.92 -4.03 3.82
C SER A 223 -14.98 -5.51 4.17
N PHE A 224 -14.94 -6.40 3.18
CA PHE A 224 -14.91 -7.84 3.42
C PHE A 224 -13.64 -8.26 4.19
N ILE A 225 -12.46 -7.76 3.79
CA ILE A 225 -11.20 -8.00 4.52
C ILE A 225 -11.29 -7.46 5.94
N ALA A 226 -11.85 -6.26 6.14
CA ALA A 226 -11.99 -5.65 7.46
C ALA A 226 -12.88 -6.49 8.39
N ILE A 227 -14.01 -7.00 7.88
CA ILE A 227 -14.93 -7.88 8.65
C ILE A 227 -14.21 -9.19 9.03
N LEU A 228 -13.52 -9.82 8.08
CA LEU A 228 -12.74 -11.04 8.36
C LEU A 228 -11.66 -10.77 9.40
N GLY A 229 -10.90 -9.69 9.25
CA GLY A 229 -9.86 -9.27 10.20
C GLY A 229 -10.42 -9.01 11.60
N ALA A 230 -11.57 -8.34 11.69
CA ALA A 230 -12.25 -8.10 12.95
C ALA A 230 -12.72 -9.40 13.62
N THR A 231 -13.28 -10.34 12.85
CA THR A 231 -13.75 -11.64 13.35
C THR A 231 -12.59 -12.48 13.90
N VAL A 232 -11.51 -12.60 13.13
CA VAL A 232 -10.30 -13.33 13.57
C VAL A 232 -9.65 -12.60 14.77
N GLY A 233 -9.57 -11.28 14.72
CA GLY A 233 -9.06 -10.45 15.80
C GLY A 233 -9.83 -10.64 17.10
N PHE A 234 -11.17 -10.63 17.03
CA PHE A 234 -12.02 -10.91 18.17
C PHE A 234 -11.73 -12.30 18.78
N GLY A 235 -11.62 -13.34 17.97
CA GLY A 235 -11.27 -14.68 18.42
C GLY A 235 -9.93 -14.75 19.14
N VAL A 236 -8.92 -14.07 18.61
CA VAL A 236 -7.58 -13.99 19.24
C VAL A 236 -7.60 -13.19 20.54
N TYR A 237 -8.30 -12.05 20.56
CA TYR A 237 -8.42 -11.24 21.79
C TYR A 237 -9.16 -12.00 22.89
N LEU A 238 -10.20 -12.72 22.53
CA LEU A 238 -10.93 -13.56 23.46
C LEU A 238 -10.00 -14.64 24.04
N PHE A 239 -9.23 -15.33 23.20
CA PHE A 239 -8.24 -16.33 23.63
C PHE A 239 -7.19 -15.76 24.57
N ILE A 240 -6.56 -14.62 24.18
CA ILE A 240 -5.55 -13.97 25.02
C ILE A 240 -6.16 -13.48 26.32
N GLY A 241 -7.37 -12.90 26.28
CA GLY A 241 -8.08 -12.41 27.45
C GLY A 241 -8.43 -13.52 28.45
N VAL A 242 -8.99 -14.64 27.97
CA VAL A 242 -9.30 -15.80 28.81
C VAL A 242 -8.03 -16.36 29.46
N LYS A 243 -6.94 -16.51 28.73
CA LYS A 243 -5.65 -16.95 29.29
C LYS A 243 -5.08 -15.96 30.31
N GLY A 244 -5.27 -14.67 30.09
CA GLY A 244 -4.92 -13.63 31.06
C GLY A 244 -5.73 -13.72 32.35
N LEU A 245 -7.04 -14.02 32.28
CA LEU A 245 -7.90 -14.24 33.45
C LEU A 245 -7.46 -15.44 34.28
N PHE A 246 -6.96 -16.50 33.65
CA PHE A 246 -6.37 -17.64 34.36
C PHE A 246 -4.99 -17.35 34.95
N GLY A 247 -4.49 -16.12 34.85
CA GLY A 247 -3.23 -15.68 35.49
C GLY A 247 -1.97 -16.27 34.83
N LEU A 248 -2.07 -16.84 33.63
CA LEU A 248 -0.94 -17.45 32.92
C LEU A 248 0.11 -16.43 32.49
N PHE A 249 -0.28 -15.16 32.33
CA PHE A 249 0.61 -14.04 32.03
C PHE A 249 0.06 -12.71 32.55
N GLY A 250 0.93 -11.75 32.76
CA GLY A 250 0.56 -10.41 33.25
C GLY A 250 -0.12 -9.54 32.19
N ILE A 251 -0.75 -8.46 32.65
CA ILE A 251 -1.46 -7.49 31.78
C ILE A 251 -0.54 -6.91 30.70
N SER A 252 0.74 -6.68 31.00
CA SER A 252 1.72 -6.18 30.03
C SER A 252 1.92 -7.15 28.85
N SER A 253 1.99 -8.46 29.14
CA SER A 253 2.11 -9.49 28.11
C SER A 253 0.84 -9.59 27.26
N LEU A 254 -0.35 -9.38 27.86
CA LEU A 254 -1.62 -9.34 27.16
C LEU A 254 -1.63 -8.23 26.10
N VAL A 255 -1.25 -6.99 26.49
CA VAL A 255 -1.16 -5.86 25.56
C VAL A 255 -0.13 -6.12 24.45
N LEU A 256 1.02 -6.70 24.81
CA LEU A 256 2.08 -7.04 23.86
C LEU A 256 1.60 -8.05 22.81
N TYR A 257 0.94 -9.14 23.22
CA TYR A 257 0.44 -10.16 22.31
C TYR A 257 -0.69 -9.66 21.41
N CYS A 258 -1.63 -8.87 21.96
CA CYS A 258 -2.67 -8.22 21.17
C CYS A 258 -2.10 -7.27 20.13
N GLY A 259 -1.13 -6.43 20.50
CA GLY A 259 -0.44 -5.52 19.60
C GLY A 259 0.32 -6.26 18.50
N SER A 260 1.05 -7.33 18.86
CA SER A 260 1.81 -8.14 17.88
C SER A 260 0.90 -8.84 16.88
N PHE A 261 -0.28 -9.30 17.33
CA PHE A 261 -1.26 -9.90 16.43
C PHE A 261 -1.78 -8.89 15.38
N MET A 262 -2.12 -7.67 15.83
CA MET A 262 -2.52 -6.60 14.91
C MET A 262 -1.41 -6.24 13.92
N GLN A 263 -0.16 -6.27 14.36
CA GLN A 263 0.98 -6.04 13.47
C GLN A 263 1.19 -7.16 12.45
N ILE A 264 0.90 -8.42 12.77
CA ILE A 264 0.91 -9.52 11.78
C ILE A 264 -0.11 -9.24 10.67
N ILE A 265 -1.34 -8.89 11.03
CA ILE A 265 -2.40 -8.57 10.06
C ILE A 265 -1.95 -7.42 9.16
N SER A 266 -1.45 -6.34 9.77
CA SER A 266 -0.96 -5.15 9.06
C SER A 266 0.22 -5.48 8.13
N GLY A 267 1.16 -6.31 8.59
CA GLY A 267 2.31 -6.76 7.81
C GLY A 267 1.89 -7.60 6.59
N ILE A 268 0.99 -8.56 6.77
CA ILE A 268 0.44 -9.37 5.67
C ILE A 268 -0.30 -8.49 4.65
N MET A 269 -1.09 -7.54 5.12
CA MET A 269 -1.80 -6.59 4.26
C MET A 269 -0.83 -5.73 3.45
N MET A 270 0.25 -5.26 4.08
CA MET A 270 1.31 -4.50 3.42
C MET A 270 2.01 -5.34 2.35
N LEU A 271 2.35 -6.59 2.64
CA LEU A 271 2.95 -7.52 1.68
C LEU A 271 2.02 -7.78 0.50
N ALA A 272 0.74 -8.05 0.74
CA ALA A 272 -0.25 -8.29 -0.30
C ALA A 272 -0.39 -7.08 -1.26
N ASN A 273 -0.51 -5.88 -0.70
CA ASN A 273 -0.59 -4.65 -1.48
C ASN A 273 0.68 -4.37 -2.28
N THR A 274 1.84 -4.67 -1.70
CA THR A 274 3.14 -4.40 -2.32
C THR A 274 3.43 -5.38 -3.46
N LEU A 275 3.13 -6.68 -3.25
CA LEU A 275 3.25 -7.69 -4.30
C LEU A 275 2.35 -7.38 -5.50
N GLY A 276 1.12 -6.94 -5.25
CA GLY A 276 0.22 -6.52 -6.31
C GLY A 276 0.78 -5.38 -7.15
N LYS A 277 1.36 -4.37 -6.49
CA LYS A 277 2.00 -3.23 -7.15
C LYS A 277 3.26 -3.63 -7.92
N LEU A 278 4.07 -4.55 -7.39
CA LEU A 278 5.24 -5.08 -8.11
C LEU A 278 4.84 -5.78 -9.41
N ILE A 279 3.76 -6.57 -9.39
CA ILE A 279 3.24 -7.23 -10.60
C ILE A 279 2.73 -6.21 -11.62
N GLU A 280 2.13 -5.12 -11.17
CA GLU A 280 1.65 -4.02 -12.02
C GLU A 280 2.79 -3.31 -12.76
N ILE A 281 3.94 -3.19 -12.13
CA ILE A 281 5.08 -2.42 -12.65
C ILE A 281 5.99 -3.27 -13.55
N LEU A 282 6.01 -4.60 -13.39
CA LEU A 282 6.87 -5.52 -14.15
C LEU A 282 6.83 -5.31 -15.68
N PRO A 283 5.66 -5.09 -16.33
CA PRO A 283 5.60 -4.83 -17.76
C PRO A 283 6.30 -3.54 -18.23
N PHE A 284 6.50 -2.58 -17.33
CA PHE A 284 7.17 -1.31 -17.63
C PHE A 284 8.67 -1.33 -17.32
N ALA A 285 9.18 -2.42 -16.75
CA ALA A 285 10.59 -2.60 -16.35
C ALA A 285 11.39 -3.38 -17.42
N ALA A 286 10.73 -3.98 -18.38
CA ALA A 286 11.32 -4.69 -19.53
C ALA A 286 11.49 -3.73 -20.71
#